data_912cbb2eba3db08c066673b5954b4b88
#
_entry.id   912cbb2eba3db08c066673b5954b4b88
#
_cell.length_a   1.000
_cell.length_b   1.000
_cell.length_c   1.000
_cell.angle_alpha   90.00
_cell.angle_beta   90.00
_cell.angle_gamma   90.00
#
_symmetry.space_group_name_H-M   'P 1'
#
loop_
_entity.id
_entity.type
_entity.pdbx_description
1 polymer ?
#
loop_
_entity_poly.entity_id
_entity_poly.type
_entity_poly.pdbx_seq_one_letter_code
_entity_poly.pdbx_strand_id
1 'polypeptide(L)'
;TKIIAESFLKGKNPFIVIKGILQMYYLENHGAAWGMMQGAQIFFIILTFIVMGLVVLLTIRIPEKKRFYPLIVFTTLLFAGGIGNLIDRCAIGYVRDFIYFYGINFPVFNVADICVSASVVLLAICLLFIYKDEDYKELKNRRNNEK
;
A
#
# COMPACT_ATOMS: atom_id res chain seq x y z
N THR A 1 -10.09 -6.01 7.90
CA THR A 1 -10.21 -4.70 8.60
C THR A 1 -11.30 -3.83 7.98
N LYS A 2 -11.32 -3.55 6.65
CA LYS A 2 -12.23 -2.61 5.97
C LYS A 2 -13.72 -2.93 6.17
N ILE A 3 -14.15 -4.19 5.96
CA ILE A 3 -15.54 -4.62 6.18
C ILE A 3 -15.96 -4.44 7.65
N ILE A 4 -15.06 -4.76 8.58
CA ILE A 4 -15.29 -4.56 10.02
C ILE A 4 -15.45 -3.07 10.30
N ALA A 5 -14.55 -2.23 9.82
CA ALA A 5 -14.63 -0.77 10.00
C ALA A 5 -15.96 -0.21 9.44
N GLU A 6 -16.37 -0.64 8.25
CA GLU A 6 -17.65 -0.25 7.66
C GLU A 6 -18.83 -0.63 8.57
N SER A 7 -18.91 -1.87 9.06
CA SER A 7 -20.03 -2.33 9.90
C SER A 7 -20.10 -1.60 11.25
N PHE A 8 -18.97 -1.16 11.79
CA PHE A 8 -18.93 -0.51 13.10
C PHE A 8 -19.02 1.03 13.03
N LEU A 9 -18.57 1.66 11.94
CA LEU A 9 -18.39 3.11 11.87
C LEU A 9 -19.31 3.81 10.87
N LYS A 10 -19.80 3.12 9.81
CA LYS A 10 -20.62 3.75 8.76
C LYS A 10 -21.94 4.28 9.36
N GLY A 11 -22.21 5.56 9.12
CA GLY A 11 -23.41 6.24 9.63
C GLY A 11 -23.41 6.55 11.13
N LYS A 12 -22.26 6.39 11.81
CA LYS A 12 -22.12 6.69 13.24
C LYS A 12 -21.14 7.82 13.47
N ASN A 13 -21.21 8.36 14.69
CA ASN A 13 -20.23 9.36 15.15
C ASN A 13 -18.81 8.75 15.19
N PRO A 14 -17.77 9.57 14.94
CA PRO A 14 -16.39 9.11 15.05
C PRO A 14 -16.08 8.50 16.43
N PHE A 15 -15.37 7.38 16.44
CA PHE A 15 -14.91 6.75 17.66
C PHE A 15 -13.52 7.32 18.04
N ILE A 16 -13.45 8.08 19.11
CA ILE A 16 -12.20 8.70 19.58
C ILE A 16 -11.33 7.64 20.25
N VAL A 17 -10.15 7.38 19.67
CA VAL A 17 -9.14 6.47 20.25
C VAL A 17 -8.21 7.25 21.19
N ILE A 18 -7.70 8.40 20.74
CA ILE A 18 -6.86 9.31 21.55
C ILE A 18 -7.39 10.72 21.34
N LYS A 19 -7.91 11.33 22.42
CA LYS A 19 -8.50 12.68 22.37
C LYS A 19 -7.47 13.69 21.86
N GLY A 20 -7.86 14.48 20.87
CA GLY A 20 -7.02 15.51 20.23
C GLY A 20 -6.05 14.96 19.17
N ILE A 21 -5.93 13.64 18.98
CA ILE A 21 -4.91 13.05 18.09
C ILE A 21 -5.53 12.09 17.07
N LEU A 22 -6.18 11.01 17.53
CA LEU A 22 -6.56 9.87 16.68
C LEU A 22 -8.02 9.49 16.91
N GLN A 23 -8.74 9.33 15.82
CA GLN A 23 -10.09 8.78 15.83
C GLN A 23 -10.29 7.78 14.68
N MET A 24 -11.27 6.90 14.84
CA MET A 24 -11.77 6.06 13.78
C MET A 24 -13.00 6.75 13.16
N TYR A 25 -12.90 7.03 11.86
CA TYR A 25 -13.92 7.76 11.11
C TYR A 25 -14.11 7.16 9.73
N TYR A 26 -15.30 6.65 9.42
CA TYR A 26 -15.57 6.02 8.13
C TYR A 26 -15.68 7.05 7.02
N LEU A 27 -14.88 6.86 5.96
CA LEU A 27 -14.85 7.70 4.77
C LEU A 27 -14.87 6.84 3.50
N GLU A 28 -15.75 7.17 2.57
CA GLU A 28 -15.77 6.62 1.21
C GLU A 28 -14.85 7.47 0.31
N ASN A 29 -13.66 6.96 0.03
CA ASN A 29 -12.65 7.69 -0.75
C ASN A 29 -12.77 7.38 -2.24
N HIS A 30 -13.28 8.32 -3.01
CA HIS A 30 -13.47 8.21 -4.46
C HIS A 30 -12.26 8.72 -5.27
N GLY A 31 -11.18 9.11 -4.63
CA GLY A 31 -9.99 9.69 -5.27
C GLY A 31 -8.68 9.12 -4.72
N ALA A 32 -7.65 9.97 -4.74
CA ALA A 32 -6.38 9.77 -4.05
C ALA A 32 -6.37 10.45 -2.66
N ALA A 33 -5.18 10.55 -2.05
CA ALA A 33 -4.99 11.30 -0.82
C ALA A 33 -5.46 12.77 -1.00
N TRP A 34 -5.97 13.36 0.07
CA TRP A 34 -6.57 14.72 0.09
C TRP A 34 -7.74 14.94 -0.88
N GLY A 35 -8.41 13.85 -1.34
CA GLY A 35 -9.53 13.96 -2.27
C GLY A 35 -9.13 14.41 -3.68
N MET A 36 -7.85 14.32 -4.03
CA MET A 36 -7.39 14.63 -5.39
C MET A 36 -7.95 13.62 -6.41
N MET A 37 -8.22 14.10 -7.64
CA MET A 37 -8.71 13.29 -8.76
C MET A 37 -9.97 12.48 -8.40
N GLN A 38 -10.94 13.11 -7.72
CA GLN A 38 -12.22 12.49 -7.43
C GLN A 38 -12.91 12.00 -8.71
N GLY A 39 -13.48 10.79 -8.66
CA GLY A 39 -14.13 10.17 -9.81
C GLY A 39 -13.19 9.45 -10.80
N ALA A 40 -11.86 9.55 -10.65
CA ALA A 40 -10.90 8.89 -11.53
C ALA A 40 -10.68 7.40 -11.19
N GLN A 41 -11.73 6.66 -10.80
CA GLN A 41 -11.64 5.26 -10.36
C GLN A 41 -10.99 4.35 -11.39
N ILE A 42 -11.39 4.46 -12.67
CA ILE A 42 -10.84 3.64 -13.76
C ILE A 42 -9.32 3.88 -13.89
N PHE A 43 -8.89 5.13 -13.81
CA PHE A 43 -7.46 5.47 -13.84
C PHE A 43 -6.70 4.78 -12.69
N PHE A 44 -7.21 4.84 -11.46
CA PHE A 44 -6.58 4.19 -10.31
C PHE A 44 -6.58 2.66 -10.40
N ILE A 45 -7.64 2.07 -10.95
CA ILE A 45 -7.71 0.63 -11.21
C ILE A 45 -6.61 0.22 -12.20
N ILE A 46 -6.53 0.88 -13.37
CA ILE A 46 -5.53 0.58 -14.39
C ILE A 46 -4.11 0.78 -13.85
N LEU A 47 -3.85 1.92 -13.19
CA LEU A 47 -2.56 2.23 -12.60
C LEU A 47 -2.16 1.16 -11.57
N THR A 48 -3.09 0.75 -10.70
CA THR A 48 -2.81 -0.29 -9.70
C THR A 48 -2.49 -1.62 -10.37
N PHE A 49 -3.21 -2.04 -11.42
CA PHE A 49 -2.90 -3.26 -12.17
C PHE A 49 -1.48 -3.21 -12.77
N ILE A 50 -1.11 -2.09 -13.39
CA ILE A 50 0.23 -1.92 -13.97
C ILE A 50 1.30 -2.01 -12.87
N VAL A 51 1.14 -1.26 -11.77
CA VAL A 51 2.12 -1.24 -10.67
C VAL A 51 2.22 -2.61 -10.01
N MET A 52 1.10 -3.28 -9.74
CA MET A 52 1.10 -4.61 -9.14
C MET A 52 1.72 -5.66 -10.06
N GLY A 53 1.47 -5.59 -11.37
CA GLY A 53 2.15 -6.43 -12.36
C GLY A 53 3.67 -6.25 -12.34
N LEU A 54 4.14 -5.00 -12.27
CA LEU A 54 5.58 -4.70 -12.13
C LEU A 54 6.15 -5.23 -10.80
N VAL A 55 5.44 -5.05 -9.69
CA VAL A 55 5.84 -5.58 -8.38
C VAL A 55 6.01 -7.10 -8.44
N VAL A 56 5.06 -7.84 -9.02
CA VAL A 56 5.18 -9.29 -9.20
C VAL A 56 6.40 -9.63 -10.05
N LEU A 57 6.56 -9.00 -11.22
CA LEU A 57 7.70 -9.25 -12.12
C LEU A 57 9.06 -8.96 -11.46
N LEU A 58 9.12 -7.98 -10.56
CA LEU A 58 10.32 -7.69 -9.79
C LEU A 58 10.53 -8.72 -8.69
N THR A 59 9.46 -9.07 -7.96
CA THR A 59 9.53 -10.01 -6.82
C THR A 59 10.00 -11.39 -7.23
N ILE A 60 9.48 -11.95 -8.33
CA ILE A 60 9.88 -13.28 -8.82
C ILE A 60 11.35 -13.34 -9.28
N ARG A 61 11.97 -12.19 -9.52
CA ARG A 61 13.39 -12.07 -9.90
C ARG A 61 14.34 -11.91 -8.72
N ILE A 62 13.83 -11.75 -7.51
CA ILE A 62 14.67 -11.64 -6.31
C ILE A 62 15.26 -13.04 -5.99
N PRO A 63 16.58 -13.17 -5.77
CA PRO A 63 17.18 -14.44 -5.39
C PRO A 63 16.64 -14.95 -4.05
N GLU A 64 16.38 -16.25 -3.94
CA GLU A 64 15.91 -16.91 -2.72
C GLU A 64 17.03 -17.13 -1.71
N LYS A 65 17.73 -16.05 -1.35
CA LYS A 65 18.79 -16.02 -0.34
C LYS A 65 18.35 -15.19 0.84
N LYS A 66 18.75 -15.57 2.06
CA LYS A 66 18.40 -14.85 3.30
C LYS A 66 18.71 -13.35 3.22
N ARG A 67 19.78 -12.99 2.51
CA ARG A 67 20.18 -11.59 2.26
C ARG A 67 19.06 -10.76 1.63
N PHE A 68 18.27 -11.35 0.72
CA PHE A 68 17.22 -10.67 -0.03
C PHE A 68 15.80 -10.86 0.52
N TYR A 69 15.63 -11.61 1.62
CA TYR A 69 14.31 -11.77 2.26
C TYR A 69 13.60 -10.46 2.59
N PRO A 70 14.29 -9.39 3.05
CA PRO A 70 13.62 -8.10 3.27
C PRO A 70 12.95 -7.56 1.99
N LEU A 71 13.59 -7.66 0.81
CA LEU A 71 12.96 -7.25 -0.46
C LEU A 71 11.71 -8.06 -0.77
N ILE A 72 11.76 -9.39 -0.60
CA ILE A 72 10.61 -10.27 -0.85
C ILE A 72 9.45 -9.91 0.09
N VAL A 73 9.74 -9.71 1.38
CA VAL A 73 8.71 -9.34 2.37
C VAL A 73 8.08 -8.00 2.03
N PHE A 74 8.90 -6.98 1.72
CA PHE A 74 8.37 -5.64 1.46
C PHE A 74 7.65 -5.54 0.11
N THR A 75 8.11 -6.20 -0.93
CA THR A 75 7.38 -6.26 -2.20
C THR A 75 6.07 -7.03 -2.06
N THR A 76 6.03 -8.11 -1.26
CA THR A 76 4.80 -8.85 -0.97
C THR A 76 3.81 -7.99 -0.16
N LEU A 77 4.29 -7.23 0.83
CA LEU A 77 3.47 -6.33 1.62
C LEU A 77 2.92 -5.17 0.77
N LEU A 78 3.73 -4.61 -0.13
CA LEU A 78 3.32 -3.62 -1.12
C LEU A 78 2.21 -4.15 -2.02
N PHE A 79 2.37 -5.38 -2.54
CA PHE A 79 1.38 -6.06 -3.36
C PHE A 79 0.07 -6.26 -2.58
N ALA A 80 0.12 -6.78 -1.36
CA ALA A 80 -1.05 -7.02 -0.52
C ALA A 80 -1.83 -5.73 -0.23
N GLY A 81 -1.14 -4.62 0.08
CA GLY A 81 -1.75 -3.31 0.28
C GLY A 81 -2.40 -2.77 -1.00
N GLY A 82 -1.71 -2.85 -2.14
CA GLY A 82 -2.25 -2.42 -3.43
C GLY A 82 -3.50 -3.20 -3.83
N ILE A 83 -3.47 -4.53 -3.69
CA ILE A 83 -4.64 -5.40 -3.95
C ILE A 83 -5.79 -5.08 -2.99
N GLY A 84 -5.51 -4.79 -1.71
CA GLY A 84 -6.54 -4.42 -0.74
C GLY A 84 -7.34 -3.17 -1.13
N ASN A 85 -6.69 -2.17 -1.73
CA ASN A 85 -7.35 -0.98 -2.25
C ASN A 85 -7.97 -1.21 -3.64
N LEU A 86 -7.39 -2.07 -4.45
CA LEU A 86 -7.92 -2.44 -5.76
C LEU A 86 -9.25 -3.18 -5.65
N ILE A 87 -9.34 -4.15 -4.72
CA ILE A 87 -10.59 -4.90 -4.46
C ILE A 87 -11.74 -3.95 -4.16
N ASP A 88 -11.53 -2.97 -3.29
CA ASP A 88 -12.56 -1.98 -2.96
C ASP A 88 -12.99 -1.19 -4.21
N ARG A 89 -12.03 -0.67 -4.98
CA ARG A 89 -12.33 0.08 -6.21
C ARG A 89 -13.10 -0.72 -7.24
N CYS A 90 -12.76 -1.99 -7.43
CA CYS A 90 -13.45 -2.86 -8.38
C CYS A 90 -14.84 -3.30 -7.89
N ALA A 91 -14.99 -3.55 -6.58
CA ALA A 91 -16.22 -4.10 -6.05
C ALA A 91 -17.29 -3.06 -5.73
N ILE A 92 -16.88 -1.89 -5.21
CA ILE A 92 -17.79 -0.87 -4.68
C ILE A 92 -17.55 0.54 -5.23
N GLY A 93 -16.50 0.75 -6.06
CA GLY A 93 -16.23 2.03 -6.73
C GLY A 93 -15.56 3.10 -5.86
N TYR A 94 -15.14 2.77 -4.64
CA TYR A 94 -14.40 3.65 -3.73
C TYR A 94 -13.51 2.83 -2.80
N VAL A 95 -12.61 3.49 -2.07
CA VAL A 95 -11.78 2.86 -1.03
C VAL A 95 -12.37 3.19 0.35
N ARG A 96 -12.48 2.18 1.20
CA ARG A 96 -12.93 2.33 2.59
C ARG A 96 -11.76 2.77 3.45
N ASP A 97 -11.77 4.03 3.88
CA ASP A 97 -10.79 4.62 4.79
C ASP A 97 -11.42 4.85 6.18
N PHE A 98 -10.62 4.70 7.25
CA PHE A 98 -11.20 4.74 8.59
C PHE A 98 -10.22 5.15 9.71
N ILE A 99 -8.95 5.40 9.44
CA ILE A 99 -7.95 5.89 10.41
C ILE A 99 -7.74 7.37 10.17
N TYR A 100 -7.97 8.20 11.17
CA TYR A 100 -7.89 9.65 11.03
C TYR A 100 -7.10 10.30 12.15
N PHE A 101 -5.92 10.82 11.83
CA PHE A 101 -5.15 11.68 12.71
C PHE A 101 -5.70 13.11 12.67
N TYR A 102 -6.82 13.33 13.35
CA TYR A 102 -7.55 14.59 13.30
C TYR A 102 -6.82 15.76 13.97
N GLY A 103 -5.91 15.50 14.92
CA GLY A 103 -5.11 16.53 15.55
C GLY A 103 -4.20 17.31 14.61
N ILE A 104 -3.79 16.70 13.48
CA ILE A 104 -2.96 17.33 12.45
C ILE A 104 -3.70 17.39 11.09
N ASN A 105 -4.98 17.08 11.08
CA ASN A 105 -5.81 17.02 9.86
C ASN A 105 -5.18 16.19 8.73
N PHE A 106 -4.57 15.04 9.09
CA PHE A 106 -3.99 14.13 8.10
C PHE A 106 -5.11 13.43 7.33
N PRO A 107 -4.98 13.16 6.01
CA PRO A 107 -6.00 12.43 5.26
C PRO A 107 -6.42 11.14 5.95
N VAL A 108 -7.71 10.81 5.91
CA VAL A 108 -8.20 9.52 6.40
C VAL A 108 -7.62 8.42 5.52
N PHE A 109 -7.16 7.35 6.13
CA PHE A 109 -6.49 6.23 5.44
C PHE A 109 -6.90 4.89 6.05
N ASN A 110 -6.37 3.80 5.51
CA ASN A 110 -6.65 2.44 5.96
C ASN A 110 -5.37 1.61 6.13
N VAL A 111 -5.52 0.36 6.58
CA VAL A 111 -4.37 -0.54 6.82
C VAL A 111 -3.62 -0.88 5.52
N ALA A 112 -4.30 -0.95 4.37
CA ALA A 112 -3.64 -1.20 3.09
C ALA A 112 -2.71 -0.04 2.71
N ASP A 113 -3.08 1.22 3.02
CA ASP A 113 -2.22 2.37 2.79
C ASP A 113 -0.99 2.35 3.69
N ILE A 114 -1.12 1.88 4.95
CA ILE A 114 0.04 1.65 5.83
C ILE A 114 0.98 0.62 5.19
N CYS A 115 0.45 -0.51 4.70
CA CYS A 115 1.24 -1.53 4.03
C CYS A 115 1.99 -0.98 2.82
N VAL A 116 1.31 -0.22 1.96
CA VAL A 116 1.92 0.41 0.78
C VAL A 116 3.01 1.40 1.19
N SER A 117 2.69 2.37 2.05
CA SER A 117 3.62 3.44 2.44
C SER A 117 4.84 2.89 3.18
N ALA A 118 4.63 2.00 4.16
CA ALA A 118 5.72 1.37 4.89
C ALA A 118 6.62 0.55 3.96
N SER A 119 6.04 -0.21 3.03
CA SER A 119 6.81 -1.00 2.07
C SER A 119 7.67 -0.12 1.17
N VAL A 120 7.13 0.97 0.64
CA VAL A 120 7.90 1.90 -0.21
C VAL A 120 9.08 2.49 0.54
N VAL A 121 8.86 2.95 1.78
CA VAL A 121 9.94 3.52 2.61
C VAL A 121 10.99 2.46 2.94
N LEU A 122 10.59 1.26 3.36
CA LEU A 122 11.50 0.18 3.72
C LEU A 122 12.27 -0.36 2.52
N LEU A 123 11.64 -0.46 1.33
CA LEU A 123 12.32 -0.79 0.08
C LEU A 123 13.37 0.27 -0.27
N ALA A 124 13.02 1.55 -0.16
CA ALA A 124 13.97 2.62 -0.40
C ALA A 124 15.17 2.56 0.57
N ILE A 125 14.92 2.32 1.86
CA ILE A 125 15.99 2.14 2.85
C ILE A 125 16.88 0.94 2.48
N CYS A 126 16.30 -0.19 2.12
CA CYS A 126 17.07 -1.36 1.70
C CYS A 126 17.95 -1.05 0.50
N LEU A 127 17.36 -0.45 -0.55
CA LEU A 127 18.07 -0.18 -1.80
C LEU A 127 19.14 0.90 -1.64
N LEU A 128 18.91 1.96 -0.87
CA LEU A 128 19.83 3.08 -0.76
C LEU A 128 20.93 2.87 0.29
N PHE A 129 20.65 2.12 1.37
CA PHE A 129 21.56 2.08 2.54
C PHE A 129 22.02 0.69 2.95
N ILE A 130 21.29 -0.39 2.58
CA ILE A 130 21.59 -1.75 3.06
C ILE A 130 22.31 -2.58 2.00
N TYR A 131 21.87 -2.50 0.74
CA TYR A 131 22.47 -3.26 -0.37
C TYR A 131 23.70 -2.58 -0.95
N LYS A 132 24.69 -3.40 -1.31
CA LYS A 132 25.98 -2.96 -1.88
C LYS A 132 26.06 -3.36 -3.36
N ASP A 133 27.10 -2.89 -4.05
CA ASP A 133 27.34 -3.17 -5.47
C ASP A 133 27.32 -4.67 -5.82
N GLU A 134 27.78 -5.52 -4.90
CA GLU A 134 27.75 -6.98 -5.07
C GLU A 134 26.32 -7.53 -5.08
N ASP A 135 25.46 -7.03 -4.19
CA ASP A 135 24.04 -7.40 -4.13
C ASP A 135 23.32 -7.00 -5.42
N TYR A 136 23.60 -5.81 -5.95
CA TYR A 136 23.06 -5.35 -7.23
C TYR A 136 23.53 -6.16 -8.43
N LYS A 137 24.80 -6.59 -8.45
CA LYS A 137 25.31 -7.50 -9.48
C LYS A 137 24.60 -8.83 -9.43
N GLU A 138 24.32 -9.36 -8.25
CA GLU A 138 23.60 -10.61 -8.09
C GLU A 138 22.13 -10.51 -8.56
N LEU A 139 21.42 -9.46 -8.17
CA LEU A 139 20.06 -9.18 -8.65
C LEU A 139 20.01 -9.07 -10.19
N LYS A 140 21.03 -8.46 -10.80
CA LYS A 140 21.12 -8.32 -12.25
C LYS A 140 21.45 -9.64 -12.96
N ASN A 141 22.32 -10.47 -12.40
CA ASN A 141 22.76 -11.71 -13.04
C ASN A 141 21.66 -12.76 -13.11
N ARG A 142 20.80 -12.89 -12.11
CA ARG A 142 19.64 -13.78 -12.18
C ARG A 142 18.74 -13.44 -13.38
N ARG A 143 18.60 -12.17 -13.70
CA ARG A 143 17.84 -11.69 -14.87
C ARG A 143 18.41 -12.20 -16.21
N ASN A 144 19.73 -12.47 -16.30
CA ASN A 144 20.38 -12.90 -17.52
C ASN A 144 20.40 -14.42 -17.69
N ASN A 145 20.30 -15.18 -16.60
CA ASN A 145 20.32 -16.65 -16.63
C ASN A 145 18.94 -17.28 -16.93
N GLU A 146 17.87 -16.47 -16.93
CA GLU A 146 16.50 -16.90 -17.24
C GLU A 146 16.08 -16.55 -18.70
N LYS A 147 17.03 -16.06 -19.51
CA LYS A 147 16.89 -15.87 -20.96
C LYS A 147 17.58 -16.98 -21.72
#